data_fbfb88077fc5d3054d4313390410328c
#
_entry.id   fbfb88077fc5d3054d4313390410328c
#
_cell.length_a   1.000
_cell.length_b   1.000
_cell.length_c   1.000
_cell.angle_alpha   90.00
_cell.angle_beta   90.00
_cell.angle_gamma   90.00
#
_symmetry.space_group_name_H-M   'P 1'
#
loop_
_entity.id
_entity.type
_entity.pdbx_description
1 polymer ?
#
loop_
_entity_poly.entity_id
_entity_poly.type
_entity_poly.pdbx_seq_one_letter_code
_entity_poly.pdbx_strand_id
1 'polypeptide(L)'
;MRTGLMLLTLALTLWTNAATAQVTVRFIEPERYTDAENRFGSGVTLRVTLGEIRRIFEGLATWGLPPGRTLAIDVLDIDLAGIERPGANVPFGLRVVSDISPPRFRLRYVLIEGRRRLAAAEETVTDINFLLRASRFANGAFDHERDLLRDWFRRRIVEGRSPTG
;
A
#
# COMPACT_ATOMS: atom_id res chain seq x y z
N MET A 1 29.08 68.85 1.55
CA MET A 1 29.27 67.55 0.91
C MET A 1 28.75 66.49 1.91
N ARG A 2 27.60 65.87 1.64
CA ARG A 2 26.95 64.90 2.51
C ARG A 2 27.01 63.56 1.77
N THR A 3 27.88 62.66 2.23
CA THR A 3 28.01 61.28 1.75
C THR A 3 26.97 60.41 2.43
N GLY A 4 25.94 60.01 1.70
CA GLY A 4 24.93 59.04 2.15
C GLY A 4 25.47 57.62 2.00
N LEU A 5 25.54 56.90 3.13
CA LEU A 5 25.91 55.50 3.20
C LEU A 5 24.64 54.64 2.96
N MET A 6 24.55 54.03 1.79
CA MET A 6 23.44 53.16 1.41
C MET A 6 23.73 51.73 1.96
N LEU A 7 23.02 51.33 3.03
CA LEU A 7 23.07 49.98 3.58
C LEU A 7 22.19 49.04 2.70
N LEU A 8 22.86 48.20 1.93
CA LEU A 8 22.22 47.13 1.14
C LEU A 8 21.98 45.91 2.04
N THR A 9 20.74 45.77 2.53
CA THR A 9 20.31 44.58 3.29
C THR A 9 20.07 43.44 2.34
N LEU A 10 20.97 42.46 2.30
CA LEU A 10 20.83 41.20 1.57
C LEU A 10 19.87 40.28 2.31
N ALA A 11 18.60 40.20 1.89
CA ALA A 11 17.64 39.25 2.44
C ALA A 11 17.96 37.83 1.92
N LEU A 12 18.55 37.01 2.76
CA LEU A 12 18.82 35.59 2.49
C LEU A 12 17.49 34.81 2.66
N THR A 13 16.76 34.57 1.58
CA THR A 13 15.58 33.70 1.57
C THR A 13 16.03 32.26 1.70
N LEU A 14 15.91 31.71 2.90
CA LEU A 14 16.06 30.29 3.17
C LEU A 14 14.87 29.54 2.53
N TRP A 15 15.11 28.92 1.39
CA TRP A 15 14.17 27.97 0.81
C TRP A 15 14.22 26.70 1.65
N THR A 16 13.30 26.56 2.58
CA THR A 16 13.08 25.29 3.28
C THR A 16 12.43 24.33 2.29
N ASN A 17 13.20 23.40 1.74
CA ASN A 17 12.66 22.24 1.05
C ASN A 17 11.85 21.45 2.09
N ALA A 18 10.52 21.59 2.06
CA ALA A 18 9.63 20.71 2.81
C ALA A 18 9.83 19.30 2.27
N ALA A 19 10.50 18.44 3.05
CA ALA A 19 10.65 17.04 2.72
C ALA A 19 9.26 16.40 2.75
N THR A 20 8.71 16.08 1.58
CA THR A 20 7.44 15.39 1.45
C THR A 20 7.60 13.91 1.77
N ALA A 21 6.59 13.31 2.37
CA ALA A 21 6.51 11.86 2.49
C ALA A 21 6.36 11.25 1.09
N GLN A 22 7.11 10.20 0.79
CA GLN A 22 7.09 9.56 -0.51
C GLN A 22 6.90 8.05 -0.38
N VAL A 23 5.97 7.50 -1.14
CA VAL A 23 5.82 6.05 -1.31
C VAL A 23 6.09 5.66 -2.76
N THR A 24 6.81 4.56 -2.94
CA THR A 24 7.02 3.93 -4.25
C THR A 24 6.55 2.49 -4.17
N VAL A 25 5.65 2.09 -5.08
CA VAL A 25 5.11 0.73 -5.16
C VAL A 25 5.53 0.11 -6.48
N ARG A 26 6.22 -1.02 -6.42
CA ARG A 26 6.60 -1.82 -7.59
C ARG A 26 5.95 -3.19 -7.50
N PHE A 27 5.49 -3.69 -8.61
CA PHE A 27 4.97 -5.05 -8.75
C PHE A 27 6.01 -5.88 -9.48
N ILE A 28 6.46 -6.97 -8.85
CA ILE A 28 7.54 -7.82 -9.35
C ILE A 28 6.92 -9.06 -9.98
N GLU A 29 7.10 -9.23 -11.28
CA GLU A 29 6.56 -10.35 -12.09
C GLU A 29 5.06 -10.57 -11.87
N PRO A 30 4.21 -9.54 -12.06
CA PRO A 30 2.80 -9.59 -11.67
C PRO A 30 1.97 -10.66 -12.39
N GLU A 31 2.42 -11.09 -13.55
CA GLU A 31 1.81 -12.20 -14.33
C GLU A 31 1.98 -13.57 -13.64
N ARG A 32 2.80 -13.66 -12.62
CA ARG A 32 3.08 -14.88 -11.85
C ARG A 32 2.39 -14.90 -10.48
N TYR A 33 1.60 -13.89 -10.16
CA TYR A 33 0.92 -13.82 -8.87
C TYR A 33 -0.07 -14.97 -8.72
N THR A 34 -0.27 -15.39 -7.47
CA THR A 34 -1.08 -16.56 -7.10
C THR A 34 -2.53 -16.41 -7.58
N ASP A 35 -3.18 -15.30 -7.23
CA ASP A 35 -4.56 -15.00 -7.64
C ASP A 35 -4.80 -13.48 -7.60
N ALA A 36 -4.42 -12.79 -8.66
CA ALA A 36 -4.51 -11.33 -8.76
C ALA A 36 -5.55 -10.86 -9.79
N GLU A 37 -6.24 -11.78 -10.45
CA GLU A 37 -7.25 -11.46 -11.47
C GLU A 37 -8.31 -12.57 -11.61
N ASN A 38 -9.45 -12.21 -12.15
CA ASN A 38 -10.45 -13.19 -12.55
C ASN A 38 -10.04 -13.84 -13.87
N ARG A 39 -10.01 -15.16 -13.89
CA ARG A 39 -9.61 -15.98 -15.06
C ARG A 39 -10.79 -16.32 -15.97
N PHE A 40 -12.01 -16.24 -15.43
CA PHE A 40 -13.23 -16.64 -16.13
C PHE A 40 -14.18 -15.44 -16.25
N GLY A 41 -14.25 -14.83 -17.41
CA GLY A 41 -15.21 -13.77 -17.71
C GLY A 41 -14.70 -12.34 -17.49
N SER A 42 -15.65 -11.39 -17.51
CA SER A 42 -15.39 -9.98 -17.24
C SER A 42 -15.40 -9.73 -15.73
N GLY A 43 -14.38 -9.09 -15.22
CA GLY A 43 -14.31 -8.78 -13.79
C GLY A 43 -13.01 -8.10 -13.46
N VAL A 44 -12.43 -8.44 -12.33
CA VAL A 44 -11.16 -7.89 -11.86
C VAL A 44 -10.02 -8.39 -12.75
N THR A 45 -9.48 -7.52 -13.60
CA THR A 45 -8.29 -7.82 -14.41
C THR A 45 -7.03 -7.50 -13.59
N LEU A 46 -5.91 -8.13 -13.96
CA LEU A 46 -4.61 -7.84 -13.34
C LEU A 46 -4.33 -6.34 -13.27
N ARG A 47 -4.54 -5.61 -14.36
CA ARG A 47 -4.33 -4.15 -14.41
C ARG A 47 -5.19 -3.40 -13.39
N VAL A 48 -6.45 -3.81 -13.20
CA VAL A 48 -7.36 -3.20 -12.21
C VAL A 48 -6.84 -3.47 -10.80
N THR A 49 -6.47 -4.72 -10.51
CA THR A 49 -5.89 -5.10 -9.21
C THR A 49 -4.64 -4.28 -8.89
N LEU A 50 -3.66 -4.26 -9.80
CA LEU A 50 -2.42 -3.51 -9.57
C LEU A 50 -2.68 -2.03 -9.35
N GLY A 51 -3.61 -1.43 -10.12
CA GLY A 51 -4.02 -0.05 -9.95
C GLY A 51 -4.66 0.23 -8.60
N GLU A 52 -5.53 -0.64 -8.12
CA GLU A 52 -6.21 -0.47 -6.83
C GLU A 52 -5.26 -0.69 -5.65
N ILE A 53 -4.43 -1.73 -5.68
CA ILE A 53 -3.43 -1.97 -4.63
C ILE A 53 -2.44 -0.79 -4.53
N ARG A 54 -2.03 -0.22 -5.66
CA ARG A 54 -1.21 1.00 -5.68
C ARG A 54 -1.92 2.16 -4.99
N ARG A 55 -3.19 2.43 -5.33
CA ARG A 55 -3.99 3.50 -4.69
C ARG A 55 -4.14 3.30 -3.19
N ILE A 56 -4.32 2.05 -2.75
CA ILE A 56 -4.38 1.74 -1.31
C ILE A 56 -3.09 2.16 -0.63
N PHE A 57 -1.92 1.77 -1.12
CA PHE A 57 -0.64 2.15 -0.51
C PHE A 57 -0.38 3.66 -0.56
N GLU A 58 -0.69 4.31 -1.67
CA GLU A 58 -0.57 5.77 -1.82
C GLU A 58 -1.47 6.51 -0.83
N GLY A 59 -2.72 6.06 -0.69
CA GLY A 59 -3.65 6.59 0.29
C GLY A 59 -3.16 6.41 1.73
N LEU A 60 -2.68 5.21 2.08
CA LEU A 60 -2.13 4.94 3.41
C LEU A 60 -0.90 5.81 3.71
N ALA A 61 -0.02 6.00 2.73
CA ALA A 61 1.16 6.85 2.89
C ALA A 61 0.79 8.33 3.07
N THR A 62 -0.20 8.82 2.34
CA THR A 62 -0.68 10.21 2.45
C THR A 62 -1.12 10.56 3.87
N TRP A 63 -1.76 9.62 4.57
CA TRP A 63 -2.31 9.85 5.90
C TRP A 63 -1.42 9.39 7.04
N GLY A 64 -0.53 8.44 6.81
CA GLY A 64 0.21 7.78 7.88
C GLY A 64 1.73 7.83 7.77
N LEU A 65 2.31 8.31 6.66
CA LEU A 65 3.76 8.41 6.51
C LEU A 65 4.22 9.82 6.91
N PRO A 66 5.03 9.97 7.96
CA PRO A 66 5.54 11.27 8.37
C PRO A 66 6.37 11.97 7.28
N PRO A 67 6.35 13.30 7.21
CA PRO A 67 7.23 14.05 6.32
C PRO A 67 8.71 13.67 6.49
N GLY A 68 9.45 13.63 5.40
CA GLY A 68 10.87 13.24 5.40
C GLY A 68 11.12 11.75 5.40
N ARG A 69 10.07 10.92 5.45
CA ARG A 69 10.18 9.47 5.26
C ARG A 69 9.86 9.05 3.83
N THR A 70 10.62 8.08 3.36
CA THR A 70 10.41 7.41 2.08
C THR A 70 10.16 5.94 2.33
N LEU A 71 9.09 5.41 1.73
CA LEU A 71 8.71 4.00 1.81
C LEU A 71 8.76 3.40 0.41
N ALA A 72 9.63 2.42 0.20
CA ALA A 72 9.66 1.60 -1.00
C ALA A 72 9.00 0.25 -0.70
N ILE A 73 8.06 -0.18 -1.54
CA ILE A 73 7.35 -1.46 -1.41
C ILE A 73 7.47 -2.21 -2.74
N ASP A 74 8.02 -3.43 -2.67
CA ASP A 74 7.95 -4.42 -3.73
C ASP A 74 6.82 -5.40 -3.37
N VAL A 75 5.80 -5.45 -4.19
CA VAL A 75 4.76 -6.48 -4.10
C VAL A 75 5.27 -7.69 -4.87
N LEU A 76 5.47 -8.80 -4.18
CA LEU A 76 6.06 -10.04 -4.70
C LEU A 76 5.01 -11.09 -5.04
N ASP A 77 3.84 -11.03 -4.38
CA ASP A 77 2.70 -11.89 -4.67
C ASP A 77 1.41 -11.25 -4.17
N ILE A 78 0.32 -11.53 -4.87
CA ILE A 78 -1.05 -11.17 -4.51
C ILE A 78 -1.92 -12.41 -4.64
N ASP A 79 -2.69 -12.68 -3.59
CA ASP A 79 -3.73 -13.70 -3.53
C ASP A 79 -4.97 -13.00 -2.93
N LEU A 80 -5.95 -12.70 -3.79
CA LEU A 80 -7.14 -11.91 -3.43
C LEU A 80 -8.09 -12.74 -2.56
N ALA A 81 -8.87 -12.06 -1.73
CA ALA A 81 -9.91 -12.70 -0.91
C ALA A 81 -10.93 -13.44 -1.77
N GLY A 82 -11.29 -14.64 -1.34
CA GLY A 82 -12.24 -15.48 -2.07
C GLY A 82 -11.66 -16.12 -3.32
N ILE A 83 -12.47 -16.91 -3.98
CA ILE A 83 -12.12 -17.61 -5.21
C ILE A 83 -13.15 -17.32 -6.30
N GLU A 84 -12.70 -17.19 -7.54
CA GLU A 84 -13.59 -17.15 -8.68
C GLU A 84 -14.16 -18.54 -8.92
N ARG A 85 -15.49 -18.67 -8.85
CA ARG A 85 -16.20 -19.91 -9.13
C ARG A 85 -17.16 -19.72 -10.32
N PRO A 86 -16.78 -20.13 -11.52
CA PRO A 86 -17.73 -20.20 -12.62
C PRO A 86 -18.73 -21.32 -12.33
N GLY A 87 -20.02 -21.03 -12.43
CA GLY A 87 -21.07 -22.03 -12.21
C GLY A 87 -22.44 -21.52 -12.63
N ALA A 88 -23.41 -22.44 -12.77
CA ALA A 88 -24.74 -22.13 -13.28
C ALA A 88 -25.51 -21.09 -12.44
N ASN A 89 -25.16 -20.94 -11.16
CA ASN A 89 -25.85 -20.04 -10.24
C ASN A 89 -24.97 -18.86 -9.75
N VAL A 90 -23.76 -18.72 -10.30
CA VAL A 90 -22.84 -17.62 -9.94
C VAL A 90 -22.51 -16.86 -11.21
N PRO A 91 -22.84 -15.58 -11.32
CA PRO A 91 -22.47 -14.78 -12.48
C PRO A 91 -20.95 -14.81 -12.70
N PHE A 92 -20.55 -14.90 -13.98
CA PHE A 92 -19.14 -14.84 -14.37
C PHE A 92 -18.50 -13.56 -13.82
N GLY A 93 -17.28 -13.70 -13.31
CA GLY A 93 -16.52 -12.57 -12.76
C GLY A 93 -16.82 -12.21 -11.30
N LEU A 94 -17.67 -12.97 -10.62
CA LEU A 94 -17.85 -12.83 -9.17
C LEU A 94 -16.91 -13.76 -8.40
N ARG A 95 -16.40 -13.25 -7.30
CA ARG A 95 -15.58 -14.00 -6.34
C ARG A 95 -16.44 -14.41 -5.15
N VAL A 96 -16.38 -15.67 -4.77
CA VAL A 96 -17.04 -16.19 -3.57
C VAL A 96 -16.04 -16.09 -2.42
N VAL A 97 -16.31 -15.23 -1.46
CA VAL A 97 -15.49 -15.04 -0.28
C VAL A 97 -15.93 -16.00 0.82
N SER A 98 -14.99 -16.73 1.39
CA SER A 98 -15.19 -17.67 2.50
C SER A 98 -13.97 -17.68 3.43
N ASP A 99 -14.12 -18.24 4.61
CA ASP A 99 -13.09 -18.31 5.66
C ASP A 99 -11.83 -19.08 5.24
N ILE A 100 -11.94 -19.96 4.24
CA ILE A 100 -10.80 -20.75 3.72
C ILE A 100 -9.96 -20.02 2.67
N SER A 101 -10.33 -18.82 2.27
CA SER A 101 -9.65 -18.05 1.22
C SER A 101 -9.38 -16.60 1.66
N PRO A 102 -8.56 -16.39 2.72
CA PRO A 102 -8.19 -15.07 3.18
C PRO A 102 -7.29 -14.36 2.17
N PRO A 103 -7.33 -13.02 2.11
CA PRO A 103 -6.39 -12.27 1.29
C PRO A 103 -4.97 -12.45 1.81
N ARG A 104 -4.01 -12.53 0.88
CA ARG A 104 -2.60 -12.71 1.20
C ARG A 104 -1.72 -11.88 0.27
N PHE A 105 -0.72 -11.20 0.84
CA PHE A 105 0.31 -10.47 0.11
C PHE A 105 1.68 -10.92 0.56
N ARG A 106 2.62 -11.07 -0.38
CA ARG A 106 4.04 -11.14 -0.06
C ARG A 106 4.67 -9.82 -0.41
N LEU A 107 5.19 -9.13 0.58
CA LEU A 107 5.72 -7.78 0.48
C LEU A 107 7.17 -7.75 0.90
N ARG A 108 8.00 -7.02 0.14
CA ARG A 108 9.32 -6.57 0.57
C ARG A 108 9.27 -5.06 0.69
N TYR A 109 9.75 -4.51 1.80
CA TYR A 109 9.71 -3.07 1.99
C TYR A 109 10.97 -2.53 2.65
N VAL A 110 11.23 -1.25 2.39
CA VAL A 110 12.30 -0.46 3.02
C VAL A 110 11.72 0.89 3.41
N LEU A 111 11.85 1.24 4.69
CA LEU A 111 11.49 2.54 5.25
C LEU A 111 12.75 3.33 5.58
N ILE A 112 12.88 4.55 5.05
CA ILE A 112 14.04 5.42 5.20
C ILE A 112 13.60 6.78 5.72
N GLU A 113 14.43 7.38 6.60
CA GLU A 113 14.30 8.77 7.05
C GLU A 113 15.63 9.48 6.81
N GLY A 114 15.64 10.40 5.85
CA GLY A 114 16.87 11.02 5.37
C GLY A 114 17.85 9.98 4.81
N ARG A 115 18.97 9.74 5.52
CA ARG A 115 19.96 8.70 5.15
C ARG A 115 19.88 7.44 6.00
N ARG A 116 19.00 7.40 6.99
CA ARG A 116 18.88 6.29 7.94
C ARG A 116 17.77 5.33 7.52
N ARG A 117 18.11 4.06 7.39
CA ARG A 117 17.12 2.99 7.22
C ARG A 117 16.49 2.68 8.57
N LEU A 118 15.16 2.89 8.68
CA LEU A 118 14.39 2.64 9.89
C LEU A 118 13.92 1.20 9.97
N ALA A 119 13.48 0.62 8.83
CA ALA A 119 13.02 -0.76 8.74
C ALA A 119 13.26 -1.32 7.35
N ALA A 120 13.48 -2.62 7.26
CA ALA A 120 13.45 -3.37 6.02
C ALA A 120 13.10 -4.83 6.33
N ALA A 121 12.17 -5.41 5.58
CA ALA A 121 11.80 -6.81 5.71
C ALA A 121 11.15 -7.33 4.42
N GLU A 122 11.11 -8.65 4.31
CA GLU A 122 10.22 -9.37 3.42
C GLU A 122 9.30 -10.23 4.31
N GLU A 123 7.99 -10.12 4.13
CA GLU A 123 7.02 -10.87 4.92
C GLU A 123 5.78 -11.22 4.12
N THR A 124 5.10 -12.28 4.57
CA THR A 124 3.77 -12.63 4.10
C THR A 124 2.74 -12.03 5.04
N VAL A 125 1.83 -11.24 4.49
CA VAL A 125 0.77 -10.55 5.21
C VAL A 125 -0.55 -11.25 4.90
N THR A 126 -1.23 -11.76 5.92
CA THR A 126 -2.55 -12.38 5.82
C THR A 126 -3.33 -12.21 7.12
N ASP A 127 -4.64 -12.40 7.07
CA ASP A 127 -5.51 -12.41 8.25
C ASP A 127 -6.57 -13.49 8.10
N ILE A 128 -6.41 -14.59 8.82
CA ILE A 128 -7.36 -15.71 8.81
C ILE A 128 -8.72 -15.35 9.41
N ASN A 129 -8.79 -14.28 10.20
CA ASN A 129 -10.01 -13.78 10.82
C ASN A 129 -10.63 -12.61 10.05
N PHE A 130 -10.27 -12.41 8.81
CA PHE A 130 -10.67 -11.26 8.00
C PHE A 130 -12.19 -11.07 7.89
N LEU A 131 -12.98 -12.16 7.87
CA LEU A 131 -14.45 -12.09 7.85
C LEU A 131 -15.06 -11.60 9.18
N LEU A 132 -14.35 -11.77 10.30
CA LEU A 132 -14.80 -11.27 11.60
C LEU A 132 -14.58 -9.75 11.74
N ARG A 133 -13.76 -9.19 10.89
CA ARG A 133 -13.58 -7.76 10.78
C ARG A 133 -14.61 -7.24 9.79
N ALA A 134 -15.81 -6.97 10.26
CA ALA A 134 -16.81 -6.29 9.42
C ALA A 134 -16.20 -4.96 8.96
N SER A 135 -15.76 -4.90 7.70
CA SER A 135 -15.40 -3.64 7.07
C SER A 135 -16.62 -2.74 7.17
N ARG A 136 -16.49 -1.60 7.85
CA ARG A 136 -17.58 -0.61 7.96
C ARG A 136 -17.95 -0.03 6.58
N PHE A 137 -17.23 -0.43 5.54
CA PHE A 137 -17.34 0.02 4.16
C PHE A 137 -17.51 -1.14 3.17
N ALA A 138 -18.10 -2.26 3.61
CA ALA A 138 -18.27 -3.48 2.82
C ALA A 138 -19.21 -3.29 1.60
N ASN A 139 -18.76 -2.54 0.60
CA ASN A 139 -19.45 -2.39 -0.69
C ASN A 139 -18.48 -2.26 -1.88
N GLY A 140 -17.21 -2.57 -1.73
CA GLY A 140 -16.17 -2.43 -2.75
C GLY A 140 -15.42 -3.72 -3.05
N ALA A 141 -14.93 -3.81 -4.30
CA ALA A 141 -14.09 -4.90 -4.77
C ALA A 141 -12.74 -4.85 -4.12
N PHE A 142 -12.22 -5.10 -3.15
CA PHE A 142 -10.90 -5.03 -2.48
C PHE A 142 -10.98 -4.53 -1.02
N ASP A 143 -12.15 -4.63 -0.40
CA ASP A 143 -12.30 -4.16 0.98
C ASP A 143 -11.47 -4.97 1.97
N HIS A 144 -11.39 -6.30 1.76
CA HIS A 144 -10.59 -7.19 2.59
C HIS A 144 -9.08 -6.92 2.44
N GLU A 145 -8.63 -6.69 1.24
CA GLU A 145 -7.25 -6.32 0.92
C GLU A 145 -6.90 -4.96 1.54
N ARG A 146 -7.81 -4.00 1.42
CA ARG A 146 -7.64 -2.65 2.01
C ARG A 146 -7.51 -2.70 3.51
N ASP A 147 -8.35 -3.47 4.19
CA ASP A 147 -8.30 -3.61 5.64
C ASP A 147 -7.03 -4.33 6.10
N LEU A 148 -6.63 -5.39 5.40
CA LEU A 148 -5.39 -6.11 5.66
C LEU A 148 -4.17 -5.21 5.51
N LEU A 149 -4.07 -4.48 4.38
CA LEU A 149 -2.94 -3.59 4.09
C LEU A 149 -2.91 -2.37 5.02
N ARG A 150 -4.07 -1.84 5.45
CA ARG A 150 -4.16 -0.79 6.45
C ARG A 150 -3.62 -1.24 7.80
N ASP A 151 -3.98 -2.43 8.26
CA ASP A 151 -3.50 -3.00 9.51
C ASP A 151 -1.99 -3.28 9.46
N TRP A 152 -1.50 -3.83 8.35
CA TRP A 152 -0.07 -4.01 8.11
C TRP A 152 0.67 -2.68 8.17
N PHE A 153 0.23 -1.68 7.41
CA PHE A 153 0.86 -0.36 7.35
C PHE A 153 0.94 0.29 8.73
N ARG A 154 -0.16 0.26 9.47
CA ARG A 154 -0.20 0.78 10.84
C ARG A 154 0.86 0.10 11.72
N ARG A 155 0.88 -1.23 11.76
CA ARG A 155 1.80 -2.00 12.63
C ARG A 155 3.27 -1.83 12.23
N ARG A 156 3.57 -1.89 10.93
CA ARG A 156 4.97 -1.90 10.45
C ARG A 156 5.55 -0.52 10.24
N ILE A 157 4.77 0.38 9.65
CA ILE A 157 5.27 1.68 9.19
C ILE A 157 5.04 2.78 10.23
N VAL A 158 3.85 2.79 10.86
CA VAL A 158 3.51 3.83 11.84
C VAL A 158 4.02 3.47 13.23
N GLU A 159 3.72 2.25 13.71
CA GLU A 159 4.08 1.78 15.06
C GLU A 159 5.49 1.17 15.13
N GLY A 160 6.12 0.87 14.00
CA GLY A 160 7.49 0.34 13.95
C GLY A 160 7.65 -1.07 14.54
N ARG A 161 6.60 -1.87 14.57
CA ARG A 161 6.66 -3.24 15.10
C ARG A 161 7.39 -4.15 14.11
N SER A 162 8.38 -4.89 14.58
CA SER A 162 9.08 -5.89 13.77
C SER A 162 8.13 -7.00 13.31
N PRO A 163 8.37 -7.63 12.13
CA PRO A 163 7.69 -8.84 11.75
C PRO A 163 7.81 -9.88 12.87
N THR A 164 6.70 -10.48 13.27
CA THR A 164 6.72 -11.66 14.13
C THR A 164 7.12 -12.83 13.24
N GLY A 165 8.27 -13.44 13.53
CA GLY A 165 8.74 -14.65 12.85
C GLY A 165 7.83 -15.83 13.09
#